data_ec618bed1925185e19d599a14509dfd4
#
_entry.id   ec618bed1925185e19d599a14509dfd4
#
_cell.length_a   1.000
_cell.length_b   1.000
_cell.length_c   1.000
_cell.angle_alpha   90.00
_cell.angle_beta   90.00
_cell.angle_gamma   90.00
#
_symmetry.space_group_name_H-M   'P 1'
#
loop_
_entity.id
_entity.type
_entity.pdbx_description
1 polymer ?
#
loop_
_entity_poly.entity_id
_entity_poly.type
_entity_poly.pdbx_seq_one_letter_code
_entity_poly.pdbx_strand_id
1 'polypeptide(L)'
;MRIVVDKREKNSGIPELLKESGVFVDFATLKVADYIVFNNVAIERKTIPDLLSSFYDGRLFIQCSQLVKHFSSPLLIVEGNIIEDLKSQSDKSFRSYDQKIQLVYDSLITVVLDFKIPLVHTPNIEHTTSFLIAIANKLSRKYSYGPLLRKIRKQTSEQIQQLSVLSSLPGVGGMFAVKMLKEFNTPKRALNASAAELAKIPGFGTARAQRIRKILDNAYNEVDAENQKTLLEHLK
;
A
#
# COMPACT_ATOMS: atom_id res chain seq x y z
N MET A 1 -0.90 16.32 9.19
CA MET A 1 -0.71 15.52 7.96
C MET A 1 -0.71 16.46 6.77
N ARG A 2 -0.01 16.12 5.70
CA ARG A 2 0.09 16.96 4.50
C ARG A 2 -0.26 16.14 3.26
N ILE A 3 -1.13 16.68 2.41
CA ILE A 3 -1.50 16.11 1.11
C ILE A 3 -1.28 17.19 0.06
N VAL A 4 -0.59 16.86 -1.01
CA VAL A 4 -0.45 17.73 -2.19
C VAL A 4 -1.61 17.42 -3.13
N VAL A 5 -2.31 18.45 -3.58
CA VAL A 5 -3.51 18.36 -4.40
C VAL A 5 -3.27 19.10 -5.72
N ASP A 6 -3.65 18.49 -6.83
CA ASP A 6 -3.58 19.17 -8.12
C ASP A 6 -4.54 20.36 -8.15
N LYS A 7 -4.13 21.45 -8.81
CA LYS A 7 -4.95 22.65 -8.92
C LYS A 7 -6.29 22.42 -9.61
N ARG A 8 -6.40 21.40 -10.47
CA ARG A 8 -7.65 21.01 -11.15
C ARG A 8 -8.70 20.50 -10.19
N GLU A 9 -8.26 19.88 -9.07
CA GLU A 9 -9.12 19.35 -8.01
C GLU A 9 -9.62 20.44 -7.02
N LYS A 10 -9.24 21.70 -7.20
CA LYS A 10 -9.61 22.79 -6.29
C LYS A 10 -11.12 22.92 -6.09
N ASN A 11 -11.91 22.64 -7.11
CA ASN A 11 -13.37 22.80 -7.08
C ASN A 11 -14.10 21.44 -6.88
N SER A 12 -13.39 20.36 -6.55
CA SER A 12 -14.02 19.06 -6.29
C SER A 12 -14.75 18.95 -4.96
N GLY A 13 -14.54 19.91 -4.04
CA GLY A 13 -15.05 19.88 -2.66
C GLY A 13 -14.18 19.06 -1.70
N ILE A 14 -13.34 18.18 -2.22
CA ILE A 14 -12.45 17.32 -1.40
C ILE A 14 -11.40 18.13 -0.64
N PRO A 15 -10.71 19.14 -1.23
CA PRO A 15 -9.72 19.93 -0.50
C PRO A 15 -10.28 20.65 0.72
N GLU A 16 -11.53 21.11 0.65
CA GLU A 16 -12.24 21.77 1.74
C GLU A 16 -12.49 20.78 2.88
N LEU A 17 -13.04 19.61 2.58
CA LEU A 17 -13.29 18.54 3.56
C LEU A 17 -11.99 18.03 4.21
N LEU A 18 -10.89 17.96 3.45
CA LEU A 18 -9.57 17.64 3.99
C LEU A 18 -9.10 18.67 5.01
N LYS A 19 -9.25 19.98 4.70
CA LYS A 19 -8.88 21.07 5.61
C LYS A 19 -9.72 21.08 6.88
N GLU A 20 -11.04 20.90 6.76
CA GLU A 20 -11.97 20.77 7.90
C GLU A 20 -11.58 19.61 8.82
N SER A 21 -11.03 18.54 8.25
CA SER A 21 -10.51 17.38 8.98
C SER A 21 -9.10 17.59 9.55
N GLY A 22 -8.53 18.79 9.48
CA GLY A 22 -7.20 19.12 10.02
C GLY A 22 -6.04 18.63 9.17
N VAL A 23 -6.26 18.35 7.90
CA VAL A 23 -5.20 17.98 6.95
C VAL A 23 -4.63 19.24 6.30
N PHE A 24 -3.31 19.36 6.26
CA PHE A 24 -2.62 20.40 5.51
C PHE A 24 -2.72 20.10 4.02
N VAL A 25 -3.35 20.97 3.25
CA VAL A 25 -3.54 20.86 1.80
C VAL A 25 -2.64 21.87 1.10
N ASP A 26 -1.74 21.35 0.26
CA ASP A 26 -0.91 22.17 -0.63
C ASP A 26 -1.37 22.01 -2.06
N PHE A 27 -1.66 23.10 -2.74
CA PHE A 27 -2.00 23.08 -4.15
C PHE A 27 -0.75 23.19 -5.02
N ALA A 28 -0.60 22.25 -5.95
CA ALA A 28 0.46 22.26 -6.95
C ALA A 28 -0.11 21.99 -8.34
N THR A 29 0.60 22.35 -9.39
CA THR A 29 0.31 21.86 -10.74
C THR A 29 1.02 20.55 -10.93
N LEU A 30 0.28 19.44 -10.81
CA LEU A 30 0.82 18.10 -10.94
C LEU A 30 0.76 17.68 -12.43
N LYS A 31 1.87 17.15 -12.93
CA LYS A 31 1.90 16.56 -14.29
C LYS A 31 1.16 15.22 -14.33
N VAL A 32 1.13 14.53 -13.21
CA VAL A 32 0.56 13.19 -13.03
C VAL A 32 -0.06 13.11 -11.64
N ALA A 33 -1.19 12.43 -11.50
CA ALA A 33 -2.00 12.27 -10.30
C ALA A 33 -2.79 13.53 -9.90
N ASP A 34 -3.84 13.31 -9.14
CA ASP A 34 -4.67 14.37 -8.56
C ASP A 34 -4.29 14.64 -7.09
N TYR A 35 -3.83 13.61 -6.38
CA TYR A 35 -3.39 13.71 -4.99
C TYR A 35 -2.06 12.99 -4.79
N ILE A 36 -1.13 13.61 -4.04
CA ILE A 36 0.10 12.96 -3.59
C ILE A 36 0.10 12.93 -2.07
N VAL A 37 0.14 11.71 -1.52
CA VAL A 37 0.22 11.46 -0.08
C VAL A 37 1.62 10.93 0.23
N PHE A 38 2.42 11.70 0.93
CA PHE A 38 3.85 11.46 1.03
C PHE A 38 4.53 11.40 -0.36
N ASN A 39 5.82 11.16 -0.41
CA ASN A 39 6.59 11.32 -1.66
C ASN A 39 6.35 10.22 -2.70
N ASN A 40 5.62 9.15 -2.38
CA ASN A 40 5.56 7.95 -3.23
C ASN A 40 4.16 7.39 -3.47
N VAL A 41 3.14 7.87 -2.78
CA VAL A 41 1.75 7.44 -3.01
C VAL A 41 1.04 8.49 -3.83
N ALA A 42 0.82 8.19 -5.09
CA ALA A 42 0.10 9.03 -6.04
C ALA A 42 -1.27 8.45 -6.31
N ILE A 43 -2.27 9.30 -6.24
CA ILE A 43 -3.67 8.90 -6.37
C ILE A 43 -4.29 9.68 -7.51
N GLU A 44 -4.82 8.97 -8.47
CA GLU A 44 -5.71 9.49 -9.51
C GLU A 44 -7.14 9.24 -9.07
N ARG A 45 -8.02 10.24 -9.20
CA ARG A 45 -9.44 10.13 -8.93
C ARG A 45 -10.21 10.22 -10.24
N LYS A 46 -11.17 9.31 -10.41
CA LYS A 46 -12.07 9.35 -11.56
C LYS A 46 -13.51 9.12 -11.11
N THR A 47 -14.39 10.02 -11.49
CA THR A 47 -15.83 9.73 -11.43
C THR A 47 -16.20 8.69 -12.49
N ILE A 48 -17.33 8.01 -12.32
CA ILE A 48 -17.80 7.02 -13.30
C ILE A 48 -17.94 7.63 -14.71
N PRO A 49 -18.53 8.84 -14.88
CA PRO A 49 -18.58 9.52 -16.17
C PRO A 49 -17.20 9.79 -16.78
N ASP A 50 -16.26 10.28 -15.95
CA ASP A 50 -14.90 10.60 -16.42
C ASP A 50 -14.10 9.34 -16.76
N LEU A 51 -14.35 8.24 -16.06
CA LEU A 51 -13.75 6.95 -16.35
C LEU A 51 -14.13 6.48 -17.76
N LEU A 52 -15.42 6.50 -18.08
CA LEU A 52 -15.91 6.14 -19.41
C LEU A 52 -15.36 7.06 -20.50
N SER A 53 -15.45 8.37 -20.30
CA SER A 53 -14.94 9.35 -21.27
C SER A 53 -13.44 9.15 -21.51
N SER A 54 -12.65 9.00 -20.44
CA SER A 54 -11.21 8.82 -20.55
C SER A 54 -10.80 7.48 -21.15
N PHE A 55 -11.62 6.45 -20.99
CA PHE A 55 -11.43 5.15 -21.65
C PHE A 55 -11.61 5.28 -23.17
N TYR A 56 -12.70 5.94 -23.63
CA TYR A 56 -12.95 6.16 -25.06
C TYR A 56 -11.87 6.99 -25.74
N ASP A 57 -11.41 8.05 -25.06
CA ASP A 57 -10.40 8.95 -25.61
C ASP A 57 -8.98 8.35 -25.51
N GLY A 58 -8.81 7.17 -24.91
CA GLY A 58 -7.51 6.57 -24.64
C GLY A 58 -6.69 7.27 -23.55
N ARG A 59 -7.22 8.36 -22.96
CA ARG A 59 -6.53 9.14 -21.92
C ARG A 59 -6.26 8.33 -20.65
N LEU A 60 -7.17 7.40 -20.29
CA LEU A 60 -7.00 6.53 -19.13
C LEU A 60 -5.68 5.76 -19.18
N PHE A 61 -5.35 5.18 -20.32
CA PHE A 61 -4.13 4.37 -20.49
C PHE A 61 -2.86 5.23 -20.39
N ILE A 62 -2.91 6.44 -20.95
CA ILE A 62 -1.80 7.40 -20.87
C ILE A 62 -1.58 7.81 -19.40
N GLN A 63 -2.63 8.13 -18.67
CA GLN A 63 -2.56 8.49 -17.25
C GLN A 63 -2.04 7.33 -16.39
N CYS A 64 -2.56 6.11 -16.58
CA CYS A 64 -2.08 4.92 -15.89
C CYS A 64 -0.59 4.66 -16.17
N SER A 65 -0.17 4.74 -17.42
CA SER A 65 1.24 4.58 -17.81
C SER A 65 2.15 5.61 -17.12
N GLN A 66 1.72 6.87 -17.05
CA GLN A 66 2.48 7.93 -16.38
C GLN A 66 2.52 7.70 -14.85
N LEU A 67 1.42 7.27 -14.23
CA LEU A 67 1.37 6.94 -12.81
C LEU A 67 2.39 5.85 -12.44
N VAL A 68 2.38 4.73 -13.16
CA VAL A 68 3.29 3.60 -12.91
C VAL A 68 4.75 4.01 -13.17
N LYS A 69 5.00 4.84 -14.18
CA LYS A 69 6.34 5.30 -14.52
C LYS A 69 6.96 6.19 -13.44
N HIS A 70 6.15 7.05 -12.81
CA HIS A 70 6.68 8.10 -11.91
C HIS A 70 6.52 7.79 -10.42
N PHE A 71 5.64 6.86 -10.04
CA PHE A 71 5.36 6.57 -8.63
C PHE A 71 5.44 5.08 -8.34
N SER A 72 6.08 4.74 -7.24
CA SER A 72 6.21 3.34 -6.78
C SER A 72 4.95 2.79 -6.13
N SER A 73 4.01 3.63 -5.79
CA SER A 73 2.75 3.25 -5.13
C SER A 73 1.58 4.05 -5.74
N PRO A 74 1.26 3.81 -7.03
CA PRO A 74 0.11 4.43 -7.66
C PRO A 74 -1.19 3.79 -7.14
N LEU A 75 -2.28 4.56 -7.14
CA LEU A 75 -3.61 4.12 -6.76
C LEU A 75 -4.65 4.84 -7.63
N LEU A 76 -5.69 4.14 -8.04
CA LEU A 76 -6.86 4.72 -8.68
C LEU A 76 -8.05 4.71 -7.72
N ILE A 77 -8.68 5.86 -7.51
CA ILE A 77 -9.99 5.96 -6.88
C ILE A 77 -11.04 6.10 -7.98
N VAL A 78 -12.03 5.22 -7.97
CA VAL A 78 -13.24 5.33 -8.79
C VAL A 78 -14.35 5.78 -7.88
N GLU A 79 -14.87 6.99 -8.15
CA GLU A 79 -15.89 7.62 -7.31
C GLU A 79 -17.24 7.63 -8.02
N GLY A 80 -18.29 7.32 -7.27
CA GLY A 80 -19.68 7.38 -7.72
C GLY A 80 -20.41 6.05 -7.58
N ASN A 81 -21.69 6.06 -7.96
CA ASN A 81 -22.53 4.86 -8.02
C ASN A 81 -22.67 4.42 -9.46
N ILE A 82 -22.05 3.28 -9.82
CA ILE A 82 -22.04 2.77 -11.19
C ILE A 82 -23.46 2.70 -11.77
N ILE A 83 -24.43 2.22 -10.99
CA ILE A 83 -25.81 2.03 -11.47
C ILE A 83 -26.49 3.38 -11.69
N GLU A 84 -26.41 4.30 -10.74
CA GLU A 84 -27.07 5.59 -10.79
C GLU A 84 -26.42 6.50 -11.82
N ASP A 85 -25.09 6.57 -11.83
CA ASP A 85 -24.34 7.42 -12.74
C ASP A 85 -24.53 7.01 -14.20
N LEU A 86 -24.58 5.70 -14.49
CA LEU A 86 -24.84 5.21 -15.83
C LEU A 86 -26.28 5.41 -16.30
N LYS A 87 -27.27 5.37 -15.37
CA LYS A 87 -28.66 5.66 -15.69
C LYS A 87 -28.92 7.14 -15.90
N SER A 88 -28.27 8.01 -15.13
CA SER A 88 -28.46 9.46 -15.21
C SER A 88 -27.83 10.07 -16.48
N GLN A 89 -26.84 9.39 -17.08
CA GLN A 89 -26.27 9.79 -18.35
C GLN A 89 -27.27 9.53 -19.48
N SER A 90 -28.17 10.48 -19.71
CA SER A 90 -28.99 10.56 -20.92
C SER A 90 -28.11 10.96 -22.12
N ASP A 91 -27.20 10.07 -22.44
CA ASP A 91 -26.21 10.33 -23.49
C ASP A 91 -26.87 10.16 -24.87
N LYS A 92 -26.56 11.10 -25.76
CA LYS A 92 -26.78 10.99 -27.19
C LYS A 92 -25.92 9.88 -27.84
N SER A 93 -25.11 9.14 -27.03
CA SER A 93 -24.39 7.95 -27.48
C SER A 93 -25.35 6.77 -27.55
N PHE A 94 -25.40 6.13 -28.73
CA PHE A 94 -26.27 5.00 -29.07
C PHE A 94 -25.99 3.71 -28.28
N ARG A 95 -25.47 3.77 -27.05
CA ARG A 95 -25.08 2.58 -26.28
C ARG A 95 -26.08 2.26 -25.19
N SER A 96 -26.46 0.98 -25.15
CA SER A 96 -27.30 0.44 -24.10
C SER A 96 -26.60 0.53 -22.73
N TYR A 97 -27.39 0.49 -21.66
CA TYR A 97 -26.90 0.42 -20.28
C TYR A 97 -25.89 -0.72 -20.09
N ASP A 98 -26.18 -1.91 -20.63
CA ASP A 98 -25.30 -3.09 -20.52
C ASP A 98 -23.97 -2.89 -21.22
N GLN A 99 -23.95 -2.21 -22.37
CA GLN A 99 -22.70 -1.87 -23.06
C GLN A 99 -21.86 -0.87 -22.25
N LYS A 100 -22.48 0.09 -21.57
CA LYS A 100 -21.77 1.02 -20.70
C LYS A 100 -21.17 0.31 -19.48
N ILE A 101 -21.92 -0.59 -18.84
CA ILE A 101 -21.41 -1.43 -17.74
C ILE A 101 -20.22 -2.27 -18.21
N GLN A 102 -20.31 -2.93 -19.35
CA GLN A 102 -19.22 -3.73 -19.88
C GLN A 102 -17.94 -2.90 -20.06
N LEU A 103 -18.08 -1.68 -20.59
CA LEU A 103 -16.94 -0.78 -20.76
C LEU A 103 -16.33 -0.32 -19.43
N VAL A 104 -17.15 -0.08 -18.40
CA VAL A 104 -16.63 0.17 -17.05
C VAL A 104 -15.78 -1.00 -16.59
N TYR A 105 -16.28 -2.23 -16.71
CA TYR A 105 -15.52 -3.41 -16.30
C TYR A 105 -14.24 -3.59 -17.12
N ASP A 106 -14.29 -3.43 -18.44
CA ASP A 106 -13.12 -3.55 -19.31
C ASP A 106 -12.06 -2.52 -18.94
N SER A 107 -12.46 -1.27 -18.64
CA SER A 107 -11.54 -0.23 -18.18
C SER A 107 -10.88 -0.58 -16.83
N LEU A 108 -11.67 -1.07 -15.87
CA LEU A 108 -11.16 -1.46 -14.54
C LEU A 108 -10.25 -2.68 -14.61
N ILE A 109 -10.61 -3.69 -15.41
CA ILE A 109 -9.78 -4.87 -15.64
C ILE A 109 -8.43 -4.46 -16.23
N THR A 110 -8.41 -3.60 -17.23
CA THR A 110 -7.18 -3.09 -17.84
C THR A 110 -6.31 -2.37 -16.81
N VAL A 111 -6.89 -1.47 -16.00
CA VAL A 111 -6.14 -0.76 -14.95
C VAL A 111 -5.49 -1.73 -13.96
N VAL A 112 -6.24 -2.74 -13.52
CA VAL A 112 -5.77 -3.68 -12.48
C VAL A 112 -4.81 -4.72 -13.06
N LEU A 113 -5.10 -5.31 -14.22
CA LEU A 113 -4.33 -6.43 -14.75
C LEU A 113 -3.14 -5.97 -15.60
N ASP A 114 -3.30 -4.96 -16.45
CA ASP A 114 -2.23 -4.53 -17.36
C ASP A 114 -1.29 -3.54 -16.68
N PHE A 115 -1.85 -2.52 -16.01
CA PHE A 115 -1.05 -1.50 -15.33
C PHE A 115 -0.68 -1.86 -13.89
N LYS A 116 -1.28 -2.91 -13.30
CA LYS A 116 -1.05 -3.33 -11.90
C LYS A 116 -1.33 -2.20 -10.89
N ILE A 117 -2.24 -1.30 -11.22
CA ILE A 117 -2.63 -0.20 -10.33
C ILE A 117 -3.76 -0.70 -9.41
N PRO A 118 -3.56 -0.71 -8.08
CA PRO A 118 -4.63 -0.98 -7.12
C PRO A 118 -5.79 0.00 -7.32
N LEU A 119 -7.01 -0.51 -7.15
CA LEU A 119 -8.23 0.25 -7.32
C LEU A 119 -9.03 0.28 -6.03
N VAL A 120 -9.59 1.44 -5.71
CA VAL A 120 -10.54 1.62 -4.61
C VAL A 120 -11.79 2.31 -5.15
N HIS A 121 -12.94 1.79 -4.80
CA HIS A 121 -14.23 2.43 -5.10
C HIS A 121 -14.73 3.22 -3.88
N THR A 122 -15.19 4.43 -4.13
CA THR A 122 -15.83 5.30 -3.12
C THR A 122 -17.16 5.81 -3.67
N PRO A 123 -18.24 5.84 -2.86
CA PRO A 123 -19.56 6.24 -3.36
C PRO A 123 -19.68 7.75 -3.63
N ASN A 124 -18.88 8.57 -2.95
CA ASN A 124 -18.99 10.05 -3.00
C ASN A 124 -17.71 10.72 -2.48
N ILE A 125 -17.68 12.05 -2.52
CA ILE A 125 -16.53 12.88 -2.10
C ILE A 125 -16.21 12.75 -0.60
N GLU A 126 -17.21 12.53 0.27
CA GLU A 126 -17.00 12.35 1.70
C GLU A 126 -16.21 11.05 1.97
N HIS A 127 -16.57 9.97 1.28
CA HIS A 127 -15.86 8.69 1.41
C HIS A 127 -14.48 8.76 0.75
N THR A 128 -14.34 9.47 -0.37
CA THR A 128 -13.03 9.72 -0.99
C THR A 128 -12.12 10.50 -0.02
N THR A 129 -12.64 11.55 0.60
CA THR A 129 -11.93 12.33 1.63
C THR A 129 -11.51 11.45 2.81
N SER A 130 -12.45 10.67 3.34
CA SER A 130 -12.19 9.74 4.45
C SER A 130 -11.10 8.73 4.11
N PHE A 131 -11.10 8.21 2.89
CA PHE A 131 -10.08 7.29 2.41
C PHE A 131 -8.70 7.96 2.28
N LEU A 132 -8.63 9.19 1.74
CA LEU A 132 -7.39 9.97 1.67
C LEU A 132 -6.81 10.24 3.07
N ILE A 133 -7.66 10.58 4.04
CA ILE A 133 -7.27 10.75 5.45
C ILE A 133 -6.75 9.44 6.04
N ALA A 134 -7.42 8.31 5.78
CA ALA A 134 -7.03 7.00 6.27
C ALA A 134 -5.63 6.59 5.74
N ILE A 135 -5.36 6.81 4.45
CA ILE A 135 -4.02 6.60 3.86
C ILE A 135 -2.99 7.48 4.55
N ALA A 136 -3.27 8.79 4.66
CA ALA A 136 -2.35 9.73 5.27
C ALA A 136 -2.05 9.36 6.73
N ASN A 137 -3.05 8.94 7.49
CA ASN A 137 -2.90 8.43 8.85
C ASN A 137 -2.06 7.16 8.92
N LYS A 138 -2.35 6.17 8.05
CA LYS A 138 -1.61 4.91 8.00
C LYS A 138 -0.14 5.14 7.66
N LEU A 139 0.14 6.00 6.69
CA LEU A 139 1.50 6.33 6.30
C LEU A 139 2.20 7.16 7.38
N SER A 140 1.53 8.13 8.00
CA SER A 140 2.07 8.86 9.15
C SER A 140 2.44 7.93 10.30
N ARG A 141 1.60 6.95 10.62
CA ARG A 141 1.91 5.93 11.63
C ARG A 141 3.08 5.05 11.20
N LYS A 142 3.11 4.58 9.95
CA LYS A 142 4.23 3.79 9.39
C LYS A 142 5.55 4.57 9.48
N TYR A 143 5.52 5.88 9.24
CA TYR A 143 6.68 6.77 9.39
C TYR A 143 6.86 7.30 10.81
N SER A 144 5.82 7.32 11.66
CA SER A 144 5.87 7.68 13.10
C SER A 144 6.23 6.51 14.01
N TYR A 145 6.06 5.26 13.58
CA TYR A 145 6.80 4.14 14.18
C TYR A 145 8.31 4.27 13.95
N GLY A 146 8.74 5.38 13.42
CA GLY A 146 10.05 5.84 13.16
C GLY A 146 10.85 6.57 14.23
N PRO A 147 10.71 6.42 15.56
CA PRO A 147 11.91 6.61 16.37
C PRO A 147 12.94 5.52 16.09
N LEU A 148 12.46 4.30 15.77
CA LEU A 148 13.34 3.19 15.41
C LEU A 148 13.90 3.34 13.99
N LEU A 149 13.09 3.69 12.98
CA LEU A 149 13.56 3.90 11.61
C LEU A 149 14.34 5.22 11.44
N ARG A 150 14.02 6.30 12.18
CA ARG A 150 14.87 7.51 12.22
C ARG A 150 16.22 7.26 12.87
N LYS A 151 16.28 6.43 13.93
CA LYS A 151 17.55 5.97 14.50
C LYS A 151 18.31 5.06 13.54
N ILE A 152 17.62 4.20 12.79
CA ILE A 152 18.23 3.32 11.77
C ILE A 152 18.82 4.13 10.62
N ARG A 153 18.22 5.27 10.20
CA ARG A 153 18.83 6.16 9.17
C ARG A 153 20.14 6.81 9.59
N LYS A 154 20.45 6.87 10.88
CA LYS A 154 21.73 7.34 11.41
C LYS A 154 22.69 6.19 11.77
N GLN A 155 22.26 4.93 11.61
CA GLN A 155 23.08 3.76 11.87
C GLN A 155 23.91 3.40 10.63
N THR A 156 25.09 2.84 10.85
CA THR A 156 25.93 2.29 9.77
C THR A 156 25.19 1.22 9.00
N SER A 157 25.57 0.99 7.74
CA SER A 157 24.97 -0.07 6.89
C SER A 157 24.98 -1.44 7.57
N GLU A 158 26.02 -1.71 8.37
CA GLU A 158 26.21 -2.96 9.15
C GLU A 158 25.13 -3.12 10.24
N GLN A 159 24.84 -2.07 11.01
CA GLN A 159 23.79 -2.11 12.03
C GLN A 159 22.39 -2.38 11.44
N ILE A 160 22.12 -1.82 10.26
CA ILE A 160 20.87 -2.08 9.52
C ILE A 160 20.80 -3.53 9.11
N GLN A 161 21.90 -4.10 8.62
CA GLN A 161 22.00 -5.51 8.23
C GLN A 161 21.79 -6.44 9.43
N GLN A 162 22.41 -6.14 10.58
CA GLN A 162 22.24 -6.90 11.81
C GLN A 162 20.77 -6.92 12.29
N LEU A 163 20.09 -5.78 12.23
CA LEU A 163 18.65 -5.68 12.54
C LEU A 163 17.82 -6.46 11.55
N SER A 164 18.15 -6.40 10.26
CA SER A 164 17.42 -7.11 9.20
C SER A 164 17.49 -8.63 9.39
N VAL A 165 18.68 -9.17 9.71
CA VAL A 165 18.88 -10.60 9.99
C VAL A 165 17.97 -11.08 11.13
N LEU A 166 17.91 -10.35 12.24
CA LEU A 166 17.07 -10.75 13.36
C LEU A 166 15.57 -10.52 13.11
N SER A 167 15.23 -9.47 12.37
CA SER A 167 13.83 -9.17 12.03
C SER A 167 13.21 -10.17 11.04
N SER A 168 14.01 -10.99 10.35
CA SER A 168 13.52 -12.06 9.49
C SER A 168 12.99 -13.27 10.26
N LEU A 169 13.30 -13.37 11.56
CA LEU A 169 12.80 -14.46 12.40
C LEU A 169 11.29 -14.30 12.67
N PRO A 170 10.52 -15.41 12.68
CA PRO A 170 9.08 -15.36 12.89
C PRO A 170 8.71 -14.74 14.24
N GLY A 171 7.88 -13.70 14.20
CA GLY A 171 7.43 -12.97 15.38
C GLY A 171 8.47 -12.01 15.97
N VAL A 172 9.60 -11.81 15.30
CA VAL A 172 10.62 -10.81 15.67
C VAL A 172 10.46 -9.60 14.76
N GLY A 173 9.73 -8.59 15.19
CA GLY A 173 9.73 -7.29 14.53
C GLY A 173 10.93 -6.44 14.94
N GLY A 174 11.11 -5.27 14.29
CA GLY A 174 12.25 -4.38 14.53
C GLY A 174 12.50 -4.02 16.01
N MET A 175 11.44 -3.90 16.81
CA MET A 175 11.56 -3.64 18.24
C MET A 175 12.22 -4.81 19.00
N PHE A 176 11.85 -6.04 18.69
CA PHE A 176 12.44 -7.22 19.31
C PHE A 176 13.85 -7.46 18.78
N ALA A 177 14.12 -7.22 17.52
CA ALA A 177 15.48 -7.29 16.96
C ALA A 177 16.43 -6.34 17.69
N VAL A 178 16.00 -5.11 17.98
CA VAL A 178 16.79 -4.16 18.80
C VAL A 178 17.01 -4.68 20.21
N LYS A 179 15.99 -5.26 20.88
CA LYS A 179 16.13 -5.85 22.22
C LYS A 179 17.11 -7.01 22.22
N MET A 180 17.03 -7.88 21.20
CA MET A 180 17.96 -9.00 21.04
C MET A 180 19.40 -8.51 20.84
N LEU A 181 19.63 -7.49 19.99
CA LEU A 181 20.98 -6.93 19.83
C LEU A 181 21.51 -6.25 21.08
N LYS A 182 20.65 -5.63 21.87
CA LYS A 182 21.05 -5.04 23.17
C LYS A 182 21.45 -6.10 24.19
N GLU A 183 20.75 -7.23 24.21
CA GLU A 183 21.00 -8.34 25.16
C GLU A 183 22.23 -9.15 24.74
N PHE A 184 22.31 -9.53 23.44
CA PHE A 184 23.30 -10.47 22.95
C PHE A 184 24.48 -9.83 22.20
N ASN A 185 24.44 -8.54 21.96
CA ASN A 185 25.44 -7.71 21.27
C ASN A 185 25.64 -8.03 19.77
N THR A 186 25.42 -9.25 19.32
CA THR A 186 25.60 -9.67 17.91
C THR A 186 24.46 -10.59 17.45
N PRO A 187 24.11 -10.59 16.15
CA PRO A 187 23.15 -11.56 15.59
C PRO A 187 23.56 -13.01 15.85
N LYS A 188 24.84 -13.34 15.71
CA LYS A 188 25.37 -14.69 15.97
C LYS A 188 25.05 -15.16 17.39
N ARG A 189 25.32 -14.33 18.40
CA ARG A 189 24.99 -14.70 19.79
C ARG A 189 23.48 -14.81 20.02
N ALA A 190 22.70 -13.90 19.44
CA ALA A 190 21.26 -13.95 19.54
C ALA A 190 20.65 -15.21 18.87
N LEU A 191 21.18 -15.61 17.70
CA LEU A 191 20.76 -16.83 17.01
C LEU A 191 21.17 -18.13 17.71
N ASN A 192 22.25 -18.10 18.48
CA ASN A 192 22.74 -19.24 19.27
C ASN A 192 22.17 -19.27 20.71
N ALA A 193 21.42 -18.25 21.13
CA ALA A 193 20.83 -18.22 22.45
C ALA A 193 19.74 -19.29 22.62
N SER A 194 19.71 -19.91 23.79
CA SER A 194 18.68 -20.91 24.15
C SER A 194 17.28 -20.28 24.24
N ALA A 195 16.25 -21.11 24.19
CA ALA A 195 14.86 -20.65 24.39
C ALA A 195 14.69 -19.94 25.75
N ALA A 196 15.37 -20.43 26.80
CA ALA A 196 15.32 -19.83 28.13
C ALA A 196 15.95 -18.43 28.16
N GLU A 197 17.08 -18.22 27.47
CA GLU A 197 17.73 -16.92 27.36
C GLU A 197 16.91 -15.93 26.54
N LEU A 198 16.36 -16.35 25.40
CA LEU A 198 15.47 -15.54 24.58
C LEU A 198 14.20 -15.12 25.35
N ALA A 199 13.64 -16.01 26.15
CA ALA A 199 12.44 -15.73 26.94
C ALA A 199 12.67 -14.68 28.06
N LYS A 200 13.92 -14.44 28.50
CA LYS A 200 14.27 -13.38 29.47
C LYS A 200 14.10 -11.97 28.89
N ILE A 201 14.10 -11.82 27.58
CA ILE A 201 13.90 -10.51 26.95
C ILE A 201 12.49 -9.98 27.28
N PRO A 202 12.34 -8.78 27.85
CA PRO A 202 11.06 -8.24 28.27
C PRO A 202 10.02 -8.22 27.14
N GLY A 203 8.89 -8.95 27.36
CA GLY A 203 7.79 -9.07 26.41
C GLY A 203 8.02 -10.06 25.27
N PHE A 204 9.12 -10.83 25.29
CA PHE A 204 9.42 -11.82 24.24
C PHE A 204 8.53 -13.07 24.37
N GLY A 205 8.47 -13.64 25.55
CA GLY A 205 7.64 -14.81 25.89
C GLY A 205 8.22 -16.16 25.44
N THR A 206 7.88 -17.20 26.20
CA THR A 206 8.40 -18.57 25.99
C THR A 206 7.95 -19.20 24.67
N ALA A 207 6.69 -18.98 24.26
CA ALA A 207 6.15 -19.53 23.03
C ALA A 207 6.88 -19.01 21.78
N ARG A 208 7.25 -17.70 21.76
CA ARG A 208 8.03 -17.12 20.66
C ARG A 208 9.46 -17.67 20.65
N ALA A 209 10.08 -17.75 21.81
CA ALA A 209 11.44 -18.31 21.97
C ALA A 209 11.52 -19.75 21.45
N GLN A 210 10.55 -20.60 21.83
CA GLN A 210 10.47 -21.99 21.36
C GLN A 210 10.24 -22.08 19.84
N ARG A 211 9.37 -21.21 19.26
CA ARG A 211 9.15 -21.18 17.80
C ARG A 211 10.43 -20.85 17.04
N ILE A 212 11.19 -19.87 17.54
CA ILE A 212 12.47 -19.48 16.93
C ILE A 212 13.46 -20.64 16.99
N ARG A 213 13.62 -21.26 18.16
CA ARG A 213 14.52 -22.42 18.30
C ARG A 213 14.13 -23.56 17.37
N LYS A 214 12.84 -23.89 17.29
CA LYS A 214 12.35 -24.93 16.38
C LYS A 214 12.77 -24.68 14.93
N ILE A 215 12.74 -23.44 14.47
CA ILE A 215 13.12 -23.09 13.09
C ILE A 215 14.64 -23.13 12.90
N LEU A 216 15.40 -22.67 13.89
CA LEU A 216 16.85 -22.62 13.80
C LEU A 216 17.52 -23.99 13.97
N ASP A 217 16.90 -24.89 14.75
CA ASP A 217 17.49 -26.18 15.12
C ASP A 217 17.00 -27.34 14.23
N ASN A 218 15.85 -27.19 13.56
CA ASN A 218 15.35 -28.24 12.67
C ASN A 218 16.18 -28.31 11.38
N ALA A 219 16.47 -29.54 10.96
CA ALA A 219 17.06 -29.76 9.65
C ALA A 219 16.11 -29.34 8.53
N TYR A 220 16.64 -28.77 7.47
CA TYR A 220 15.86 -28.45 6.28
C TYR A 220 15.42 -29.74 5.58
N ASN A 221 14.12 -29.92 5.40
CA ASN A 221 13.55 -31.06 4.66
C ASN A 221 13.11 -30.59 3.27
N GLU A 222 13.71 -31.14 2.23
CA GLU A 222 13.36 -30.81 0.82
C GLU A 222 11.93 -31.25 0.43
N VAL A 223 11.33 -32.18 1.15
CA VAL A 223 9.99 -32.74 0.86
C VAL A 223 8.91 -31.66 0.84
N ASP A 224 9.05 -30.59 1.64
CA ASP A 224 8.10 -29.48 1.63
C ASP A 224 8.24 -28.56 0.41
N ALA A 225 9.39 -28.54 -0.23
CA ALA A 225 9.64 -27.78 -1.45
C ALA A 225 9.04 -28.45 -2.70
N GLU A 226 8.99 -29.77 -2.75
CA GLU A 226 8.33 -30.51 -3.84
C GLU A 226 6.81 -30.37 -3.78
N ASN A 227 6.21 -30.38 -2.59
CA ASN A 227 4.78 -30.15 -2.43
C ASN A 227 4.33 -28.73 -2.88
N GLN A 228 5.20 -27.73 -2.75
CA GLN A 228 4.91 -26.39 -3.28
C GLN A 228 5.02 -26.33 -4.82
N LYS A 229 5.93 -27.07 -5.43
CA LYS A 229 6.01 -27.20 -6.90
C LYS A 229 4.78 -27.90 -7.48
N THR A 230 4.31 -28.97 -6.85
CA THR A 230 3.12 -29.71 -7.27
C THR A 230 1.86 -28.86 -7.20
N LEU A 231 1.73 -27.98 -6.19
CA LEU A 231 0.61 -27.01 -6.10
C LEU A 231 0.63 -25.96 -7.21
N LEU A 232 1.81 -25.52 -7.66
CA LEU A 232 1.96 -24.57 -8.77
C LEU A 232 1.78 -25.23 -10.15
N GLU A 233 2.02 -26.53 -10.27
CA GLU A 233 1.80 -27.29 -11.51
C GLU A 233 0.33 -27.63 -11.74
N HIS A 234 -0.47 -27.77 -10.70
CA HIS A 234 -1.93 -27.95 -10.78
C HIS A 234 -2.73 -26.66 -11.07
N LEU A 235 -2.07 -25.50 -11.07
CA LEU A 235 -2.66 -24.20 -11.38
C LEU A 235 -2.36 -23.71 -12.82
N LYS A 236 -1.70 -24.54 -13.64
CA LYS A 236 -1.53 -24.32 -15.09
C LYS A 236 -2.58 -25.10 -15.87
#